data_a2a34f856616f3f2761ec9f1a5081fe3
#
_entry.id   a2a34f856616f3f2761ec9f1a5081fe3
#
_cell.length_a   1.000
_cell.length_b   1.000
_cell.length_c   1.000
_cell.angle_alpha   90.00
_cell.angle_beta   90.00
_cell.angle_gamma   90.00
#
_symmetry.space_group_name_H-M   'P 1'
#
loop_
_entity.id
_entity.type
_entity.pdbx_description
1 polymer ?
#
loop_
_entity_poly.entity_id
_entity_poly.type
_entity_poly.pdbx_seq_one_letter_code
_entity_poly.pdbx_strand_id
1 'polypeptide(L)'
;MRIPIKTTTNPNKVMMKRMLLAALLCGMCALGTSAQEKETKVAIDTNKGVITIKLYNETPHHRDNFVKLVKSHLYDGVLFHRVIKDFMIQAGHIDMKKAPKGMKVKEGEPDYTVPAEILFPKLYHKRGQVGAARWGDDINPERASSSTNFYIVEGKKFTAEGLDKMEQEKHIKFTPEQREVYMNEGGTPHLDNAYTVFGEVVDGMDVVDSIQVVPTGKEDRPLEDVVIRSMKIVEE
;
A
#
# COMPACT_ATOMS: atom_id res chain seq x y z
N MET A 1 -33.04 -3.95 84.05
CA MET A 1 -31.58 -3.82 83.96
C MET A 1 -31.16 -4.31 82.54
N ARG A 2 -30.87 -3.40 81.57
CA ARG A 2 -30.54 -3.75 80.19
C ARG A 2 -29.03 -3.61 80.04
N ILE A 3 -28.37 -4.67 79.64
CA ILE A 3 -26.90 -4.73 79.41
C ILE A 3 -26.67 -4.29 77.97
N PRO A 4 -25.78 -3.31 77.67
CA PRO A 4 -25.49 -2.90 76.30
C PRO A 4 -24.53 -3.90 75.66
N ILE A 5 -24.86 -4.39 74.44
CA ILE A 5 -24.01 -5.23 73.60
C ILE A 5 -22.99 -4.31 72.91
N LYS A 6 -21.72 -4.46 73.25
CA LYS A 6 -20.60 -3.84 72.50
C LYS A 6 -20.33 -4.63 71.21
N THR A 7 -20.62 -4.06 70.08
CA THR A 7 -20.15 -4.56 68.78
C THR A 7 -18.71 -4.15 68.54
N THR A 8 -17.76 -5.07 68.73
CA THR A 8 -16.37 -4.88 68.36
C THR A 8 -16.19 -5.11 66.86
N THR A 9 -16.06 -4.05 66.11
CA THR A 9 -15.62 -4.11 64.69
C THR A 9 -14.13 -4.45 64.65
N ASN A 10 -13.80 -5.59 64.04
CA ASN A 10 -12.42 -6.07 63.89
C ASN A 10 -11.66 -5.14 62.90
N PRO A 11 -10.60 -4.41 63.36
CA PRO A 11 -9.87 -3.43 62.54
C PRO A 11 -9.18 -4.08 61.32
N ASN A 12 -8.87 -5.35 61.38
CA ASN A 12 -8.21 -6.08 60.29
C ASN A 12 -9.12 -6.31 59.08
N LYS A 13 -10.45 -6.38 59.25
CA LYS A 13 -11.40 -6.49 58.11
C LYS A 13 -11.59 -5.18 57.33
N VAL A 14 -11.42 -4.05 58.02
CA VAL A 14 -11.54 -2.73 57.36
C VAL A 14 -10.26 -2.41 56.58
N MET A 15 -9.09 -2.81 57.10
CA MET A 15 -7.78 -2.62 56.43
C MET A 15 -7.67 -3.52 55.19
N MET A 16 -8.13 -4.77 55.28
CA MET A 16 -8.13 -5.71 54.12
C MET A 16 -9.08 -5.30 53.00
N LYS A 17 -10.27 -4.69 53.30
CA LYS A 17 -11.15 -4.11 52.28
C LYS A 17 -10.55 -2.88 51.60
N ARG A 18 -9.79 -2.04 52.31
CA ARG A 18 -9.11 -0.87 51.75
C ARG A 18 -7.92 -1.24 50.86
N MET A 19 -7.19 -2.31 51.20
CA MET A 19 -6.10 -2.83 50.37
C MET A 19 -6.60 -3.51 49.09
N LEU A 20 -7.75 -4.22 49.14
CA LEU A 20 -8.37 -4.81 47.96
C LEU A 20 -8.96 -3.75 46.99
N LEU A 21 -9.45 -2.62 47.50
CA LEU A 21 -9.92 -1.52 46.65
C LEU A 21 -8.77 -0.73 45.98
N ALA A 22 -7.62 -0.61 46.67
CA ALA A 22 -6.43 0.05 46.11
C ALA A 22 -5.75 -0.81 45.03
N ALA A 23 -5.78 -2.14 45.16
CA ALA A 23 -5.25 -3.07 44.15
C ALA A 23 -6.13 -3.10 42.88
N LEU A 24 -7.44 -2.85 42.96
CA LEU A 24 -8.36 -2.80 41.80
C LEU A 24 -8.23 -1.48 41.02
N LEU A 25 -7.79 -0.37 41.63
CA LEU A 25 -7.56 0.90 40.93
C LEU A 25 -6.21 0.98 40.22
N CYS A 26 -5.20 0.16 40.61
CA CYS A 26 -3.90 0.13 39.93
C CYS A 26 -3.86 -0.78 38.70
N GLY A 27 -4.88 -1.62 38.49
CA GLY A 27 -4.97 -2.55 37.35
C GLY A 27 -5.59 -1.96 36.06
N MET A 28 -6.06 -0.72 36.06
CA MET A 28 -6.80 -0.12 34.93
C MET A 28 -6.01 0.91 34.12
N CYS A 29 -4.71 1.06 34.32
CA CYS A 29 -3.90 2.02 33.56
C CYS A 29 -2.86 1.41 32.63
N ALA A 30 -3.08 0.18 32.16
CA ALA A 30 -2.27 -0.42 31.10
C ALA A 30 -3.14 -0.77 29.88
N LEU A 31 -4.09 0.10 29.53
CA LEU A 31 -4.51 0.22 28.13
C LEU A 31 -3.38 0.98 27.44
N GLY A 32 -2.36 0.24 27.00
CA GLY A 32 -1.36 0.76 26.10
C GLY A 32 -2.10 1.35 24.91
N THR A 33 -2.13 2.67 24.82
CA THR A 33 -2.36 3.34 23.55
C THR A 33 -1.24 2.83 22.66
N SER A 34 -1.54 1.81 21.83
CA SER A 34 -0.73 1.53 20.67
C SER A 34 -0.77 2.83 19.87
N ALA A 35 0.30 3.62 20.01
CA ALA A 35 0.50 4.73 19.11
C ALA A 35 0.48 4.10 17.72
N GLN A 36 -0.56 4.39 16.92
CA GLN A 36 -0.62 3.93 15.54
C GLN A 36 0.63 4.49 14.88
N GLU A 37 1.51 3.58 14.48
CA GLU A 37 2.77 3.94 13.85
C GLU A 37 2.46 4.81 12.64
N LYS A 38 3.04 6.00 12.60
CA LYS A 38 2.74 6.98 11.57
C LYS A 38 3.14 6.43 10.21
N GLU A 39 2.25 6.49 9.23
CA GLU A 39 2.50 5.97 7.89
C GLU A 39 3.39 6.93 7.11
N THR A 40 4.43 6.38 6.50
CA THR A 40 5.40 7.15 5.70
C THR A 40 4.76 7.69 4.43
N LYS A 41 4.93 8.97 4.15
CA LYS A 41 4.53 9.61 2.90
C LYS A 41 5.74 9.97 2.03
N VAL A 42 5.61 9.74 0.74
CA VAL A 42 6.65 10.03 -0.27
C VAL A 42 6.07 10.93 -1.35
N ALA A 43 6.72 12.07 -1.59
CA ALA A 43 6.44 12.91 -2.75
C ALA A 43 7.29 12.46 -3.95
N ILE A 44 6.63 12.20 -5.07
CA ILE A 44 7.20 11.83 -6.37
C ILE A 44 7.10 13.06 -7.26
N ASP A 45 8.18 13.82 -7.42
CA ASP A 45 8.24 14.96 -8.33
C ASP A 45 8.50 14.47 -9.76
N THR A 46 7.57 14.76 -10.66
CA THR A 46 7.67 14.39 -12.07
C THR A 46 7.69 15.63 -12.98
N ASN A 47 8.04 15.43 -14.25
CA ASN A 47 7.87 16.49 -15.26
C ASN A 47 6.40 16.79 -15.63
N LYS A 48 5.44 16.08 -15.01
CA LYS A 48 3.99 16.29 -15.18
C LYS A 48 3.31 16.88 -13.94
N GLY A 49 4.00 16.90 -12.79
CA GLY A 49 3.49 17.35 -11.49
C GLY A 49 3.97 16.45 -10.37
N VAL A 50 3.48 16.71 -9.17
CA VAL A 50 3.84 15.96 -7.97
C VAL A 50 2.73 14.97 -7.63
N ILE A 51 3.11 13.73 -7.32
CA ILE A 51 2.22 12.69 -6.79
C ILE A 51 2.70 12.38 -5.38
N THR A 52 1.82 12.43 -4.39
CA THR A 52 2.15 12.03 -3.02
C THR A 52 1.50 10.69 -2.72
N ILE A 53 2.33 9.73 -2.35
CA ILE A 53 1.87 8.40 -1.93
C ILE A 53 2.09 8.20 -0.43
N LYS A 54 1.19 7.43 0.17
CA LYS A 54 1.32 6.90 1.53
C LYS A 54 1.69 5.43 1.44
N LEU A 55 2.68 4.99 2.20
CA LEU A 55 3.10 3.59 2.30
C LEU A 55 2.42 2.91 3.48
N TYR A 56 2.00 1.66 3.30
CA TYR A 56 1.28 0.91 4.33
C TYR A 56 2.23 0.23 5.33
N ASN A 57 1.92 0.34 6.61
CA ASN A 57 2.66 -0.35 7.67
C ASN A 57 2.41 -1.86 7.67
N GLU A 58 1.29 -2.30 7.10
CA GLU A 58 0.93 -3.71 6.94
C GLU A 58 1.81 -4.49 5.96
N THR A 59 2.54 -3.77 5.10
CA THR A 59 3.47 -4.36 4.13
C THR A 59 4.90 -3.86 4.39
N PRO A 60 5.50 -4.19 5.56
CA PRO A 60 6.74 -3.60 6.02
C PRO A 60 7.93 -3.88 5.11
N HIS A 61 8.03 -5.06 4.48
CA HIS A 61 9.13 -5.36 3.57
C HIS A 61 9.12 -4.45 2.35
N HIS A 62 7.95 -4.21 1.75
CA HIS A 62 7.81 -3.29 0.61
C HIS A 62 8.00 -1.84 1.02
N ARG A 63 7.39 -1.40 2.13
CA ARG A 63 7.55 -0.05 2.69
C ARG A 63 9.03 0.26 2.93
N ASP A 64 9.72 -0.57 3.71
CA ASP A 64 11.10 -0.32 4.13
C ASP A 64 12.07 -0.37 2.95
N ASN A 65 11.85 -1.30 2.00
CA ASN A 65 12.57 -1.34 0.75
C ASN A 65 12.38 -0.05 -0.07
N PHE A 66 11.13 0.39 -0.28
CA PHE A 66 10.85 1.59 -1.04
C PHE A 66 11.46 2.84 -0.38
N VAL A 67 11.35 2.98 0.94
CA VAL A 67 11.98 4.05 1.73
C VAL A 67 13.50 4.05 1.56
N LYS A 68 14.15 2.88 1.65
CA LYS A 68 15.59 2.72 1.40
C LYS A 68 15.99 3.25 0.01
N LEU A 69 15.23 2.88 -1.02
CA LEU A 69 15.51 3.26 -2.41
C LEU A 69 15.28 4.77 -2.63
N VAL A 70 14.25 5.35 -2.02
CA VAL A 70 14.02 6.80 -2.03
C VAL A 70 15.16 7.54 -1.35
N LYS A 71 15.56 7.13 -0.14
CA LYS A 71 16.69 7.74 0.61
C LYS A 71 18.02 7.64 -0.13
N SER A 72 18.21 6.63 -0.98
CA SER A 72 19.41 6.46 -1.81
C SER A 72 19.37 7.23 -3.14
N HIS A 73 18.30 8.00 -3.40
CA HIS A 73 18.11 8.71 -4.67
C HIS A 73 18.08 7.79 -5.91
N LEU A 74 17.76 6.51 -5.71
CA LEU A 74 17.77 5.52 -6.79
C LEU A 74 16.74 5.85 -7.88
N TYR A 75 15.61 6.44 -7.51
CA TYR A 75 14.54 6.79 -8.44
C TYR A 75 14.75 8.10 -9.21
N ASP A 76 15.74 8.92 -8.85
CA ASP A 76 15.99 10.18 -9.53
C ASP A 76 16.39 9.94 -11.00
N GLY A 77 15.61 10.50 -11.92
CA GLY A 77 15.77 10.32 -13.36
C GLY A 77 15.17 9.04 -13.95
N VAL A 78 14.48 8.24 -13.15
CA VAL A 78 13.77 7.03 -13.63
C VAL A 78 12.51 7.43 -14.40
N LEU A 79 12.16 6.65 -15.41
CA LEU A 79 11.00 6.90 -16.27
C LEU A 79 9.76 6.13 -15.77
N PHE A 80 8.59 6.70 -16.01
CA PHE A 80 7.39 5.89 -16.19
C PHE A 80 7.49 5.22 -17.56
N HIS A 81 8.08 4.03 -17.57
CA HIS A 81 8.49 3.33 -18.79
C HIS A 81 7.35 2.56 -19.46
N ARG A 82 6.24 2.35 -18.77
CA ARG A 82 5.05 1.66 -19.29
C ARG A 82 3.79 2.33 -18.76
N VAL A 83 2.94 2.77 -19.68
CA VAL A 83 1.69 3.47 -19.39
C VAL A 83 0.57 2.85 -20.20
N ILE A 84 -0.43 2.30 -19.53
CA ILE A 84 -1.60 1.74 -20.17
C ILE A 84 -2.84 2.43 -19.62
N LYS A 85 -3.54 3.13 -20.50
CA LYS A 85 -4.79 3.80 -20.18
C LYS A 85 -5.80 2.83 -19.60
N ASP A 86 -6.58 3.29 -18.61
CA ASP A 86 -7.59 2.49 -17.90
C ASP A 86 -7.02 1.24 -17.20
N PHE A 87 -5.70 1.23 -16.93
CA PHE A 87 -5.02 0.16 -16.24
C PHE A 87 -4.04 0.68 -15.19
N MET A 88 -2.84 1.13 -15.58
CA MET A 88 -1.82 1.58 -14.63
C MET A 88 -0.73 2.42 -15.29
N ILE A 89 0.03 3.15 -14.48
CA ILE A 89 1.30 3.77 -14.84
C ILE A 89 2.42 3.08 -14.05
N GLN A 90 3.47 2.60 -14.73
CA GLN A 90 4.54 1.80 -14.15
C GLN A 90 5.89 2.48 -14.29
N ALA A 91 6.65 2.49 -13.18
CA ALA A 91 8.00 3.03 -13.09
C ALA A 91 8.93 2.08 -12.31
N GLY A 92 10.18 2.49 -12.13
CA GLY A 92 11.12 1.76 -11.28
C GLY A 92 12.16 0.93 -12.05
N HIS A 93 12.12 0.89 -13.38
CA HIS A 93 13.14 0.21 -14.17
C HIS A 93 14.41 1.09 -14.25
N ILE A 94 15.40 0.78 -13.43
CA ILE A 94 16.58 1.65 -13.22
C ILE A 94 17.42 1.77 -14.47
N ASP A 95 17.56 0.69 -15.25
CA ASP A 95 18.33 0.69 -16.51
C ASP A 95 17.75 1.62 -17.59
N MET A 96 16.48 2.03 -17.38
CA MET A 96 15.80 2.98 -18.26
C MET A 96 16.13 4.45 -17.93
N LYS A 97 16.95 4.72 -16.91
CA LYS A 97 17.45 6.08 -16.67
C LYS A 97 18.16 6.59 -17.90
N LYS A 98 17.70 7.75 -18.42
CA LYS A 98 18.30 8.38 -19.62
C LYS A 98 18.30 7.47 -20.85
N ALA A 99 17.44 6.44 -20.90
CA ALA A 99 17.32 5.60 -22.07
C ALA A 99 16.90 6.44 -23.30
N PRO A 100 17.56 6.28 -24.47
CA PRO A 100 17.15 6.98 -25.69
C PRO A 100 15.66 6.78 -26.00
N LYS A 101 15.01 7.81 -26.53
CA LYS A 101 13.61 7.72 -26.97
C LYS A 101 13.44 6.52 -27.91
N GLY A 102 12.36 5.76 -27.70
CA GLY A 102 12.05 4.57 -28.51
C GLY A 102 12.91 3.33 -28.19
N MET A 103 13.83 3.41 -27.24
CA MET A 103 14.52 2.21 -26.74
C MET A 103 13.50 1.29 -26.09
N LYS A 104 13.55 0.00 -26.44
CA LYS A 104 12.70 -1.02 -25.80
C LYS A 104 13.03 -1.08 -24.32
N VAL A 105 11.98 -1.26 -23.51
CA VAL A 105 12.15 -1.64 -22.10
C VAL A 105 12.84 -3.00 -22.09
N LYS A 106 14.09 -3.04 -21.64
CA LYS A 106 14.73 -4.33 -21.36
C LYS A 106 14.18 -4.82 -20.02
N GLU A 107 13.56 -5.96 -20.03
CA GLU A 107 13.26 -6.65 -18.79
C GLU A 107 14.59 -7.06 -18.17
N GLY A 108 15.08 -6.27 -17.23
CA GLY A 108 16.28 -6.57 -16.44
C GLY A 108 15.92 -7.44 -15.26
N GLU A 109 16.79 -8.38 -14.91
CA GLU A 109 16.70 -9.09 -13.64
C GLU A 109 16.88 -8.06 -12.51
N PRO A 110 16.00 -8.04 -11.50
CA PRO A 110 16.22 -7.22 -10.33
C PRO A 110 17.45 -7.74 -9.55
N ASP A 111 18.22 -6.85 -8.96
CA ASP A 111 19.37 -7.24 -8.11
C ASP A 111 18.94 -8.16 -6.96
N TYR A 112 17.72 -8.03 -6.50
CA TYR A 112 17.06 -8.86 -5.48
C TYR A 112 15.54 -8.75 -5.61
N THR A 113 14.83 -9.65 -4.94
CA THR A 113 13.38 -9.62 -4.85
C THR A 113 12.92 -9.29 -3.43
N VAL A 114 11.69 -8.79 -3.31
CA VAL A 114 11.02 -8.56 -2.02
C VAL A 114 9.98 -9.66 -1.83
N PRO A 115 9.97 -10.38 -0.71
CA PRO A 115 8.96 -11.39 -0.42
C PRO A 115 7.55 -10.84 -0.58
N ALA A 116 6.64 -11.63 -1.13
CA ALA A 116 5.25 -11.21 -1.32
C ALA A 116 4.55 -10.87 0.00
N GLU A 117 3.83 -9.75 0.03
CA GLU A 117 2.96 -9.32 1.14
C GLU A 117 1.54 -9.10 0.62
N ILE A 118 0.95 -10.14 0.04
CA ILE A 118 -0.38 -10.11 -0.57
C ILE A 118 -1.42 -10.25 0.54
N LEU A 119 -2.08 -9.16 0.91
CA LEU A 119 -3.03 -9.09 2.03
C LEU A 119 -4.50 -8.95 1.57
N PHE A 120 -4.85 -9.60 0.46
CA PHE A 120 -6.24 -9.66 0.02
C PHE A 120 -7.11 -10.44 1.04
N PRO A 121 -8.31 -10.01 1.39
CA PRO A 121 -9.10 -8.90 0.81
C PRO A 121 -8.85 -7.54 1.47
N LYS A 122 -7.97 -7.41 2.48
CA LYS A 122 -7.71 -6.15 3.18
C LYS A 122 -7.13 -5.07 2.26
N LEU A 123 -6.11 -5.42 1.49
CA LEU A 123 -5.49 -4.57 0.47
C LEU A 123 -5.81 -5.12 -0.91
N TYR A 124 -6.33 -4.28 -1.80
CA TYR A 124 -6.82 -4.64 -3.12
C TYR A 124 -6.61 -3.50 -4.11
N HIS A 125 -6.67 -3.77 -5.40
CA HIS A 125 -6.24 -2.85 -6.45
C HIS A 125 -7.34 -1.85 -6.87
N LYS A 126 -7.87 -1.06 -5.95
CA LYS A 126 -8.72 0.09 -6.30
C LYS A 126 -7.89 1.19 -6.97
N ARG A 127 -8.55 2.15 -7.61
CA ARG A 127 -7.90 3.33 -8.21
C ARG A 127 -7.05 4.07 -7.16
N GLY A 128 -5.84 4.48 -7.57
CA GLY A 128 -4.87 5.16 -6.70
C GLY A 128 -3.98 4.24 -5.86
N GLN A 129 -4.19 2.93 -5.86
CA GLN A 129 -3.30 2.01 -5.12
C GLN A 129 -1.92 1.90 -5.78
N VAL A 130 -0.89 1.71 -4.95
CA VAL A 130 0.48 1.46 -5.37
C VAL A 130 0.80 -0.01 -5.19
N GLY A 131 1.13 -0.67 -6.30
CA GLY A 131 1.48 -2.10 -6.31
C GLY A 131 2.90 -2.34 -6.77
N ALA A 132 3.46 -3.48 -6.36
CA ALA A 132 4.78 -3.94 -6.77
C ALA A 132 4.68 -4.85 -7.99
N ALA A 133 5.47 -4.56 -9.04
CA ALA A 133 5.57 -5.43 -10.21
C ALA A 133 6.34 -6.71 -9.87
N ARG A 134 6.12 -7.77 -10.62
CA ARG A 134 6.79 -9.06 -10.47
C ARG A 134 6.75 -9.88 -11.77
N TRP A 135 7.59 -10.89 -11.84
CA TRP A 135 7.52 -11.92 -12.88
C TRP A 135 6.28 -12.81 -12.75
N GLY A 136 5.87 -13.42 -13.85
CA GLY A 136 4.74 -14.35 -13.88
C GLY A 136 4.94 -15.60 -13.02
N ASP A 137 3.83 -16.28 -12.65
CA ASP A 137 3.82 -17.43 -11.75
C ASP A 137 4.60 -18.63 -12.30
N ASP A 138 4.82 -18.72 -13.62
CA ASP A 138 5.59 -19.76 -14.31
C ASP A 138 7.07 -19.77 -13.94
N ILE A 139 7.65 -18.59 -13.69
CA ILE A 139 9.06 -18.42 -13.29
C ILE A 139 9.22 -17.88 -11.86
N ASN A 140 8.15 -17.45 -11.24
CA ASN A 140 8.13 -16.86 -9.91
C ASN A 140 6.91 -17.36 -9.11
N PRO A 141 6.87 -18.67 -8.77
CA PRO A 141 5.73 -19.24 -8.06
C PRO A 141 5.53 -18.69 -6.64
N GLU A 142 6.58 -18.15 -6.03
CA GLU A 142 6.53 -17.50 -4.73
C GLU A 142 5.93 -16.08 -4.79
N ARG A 143 5.69 -15.55 -6.00
CA ARG A 143 5.15 -14.21 -6.25
C ARG A 143 5.96 -13.08 -5.62
N ALA A 144 7.26 -13.29 -5.41
CA ALA A 144 8.16 -12.26 -4.92
C ALA A 144 8.16 -11.06 -5.87
N SER A 145 8.18 -9.86 -5.32
CA SER A 145 8.14 -8.63 -6.10
C SER A 145 9.52 -8.21 -6.58
N SER A 146 9.57 -7.49 -7.70
CA SER A 146 10.76 -6.75 -8.11
C SER A 146 11.16 -5.77 -7.01
N SER A 147 12.47 -5.64 -6.76
CA SER A 147 12.98 -4.72 -5.75
C SER A 147 12.68 -3.26 -6.05
N THR A 148 12.53 -2.88 -7.30
CA THR A 148 12.47 -1.47 -7.73
C THR A 148 11.24 -1.11 -8.53
N ASN A 149 10.63 -2.05 -9.28
CA ASN A 149 9.51 -1.77 -10.17
C ASN A 149 8.18 -1.69 -9.40
N PHE A 150 7.49 -0.57 -9.56
CA PHE A 150 6.17 -0.33 -8.97
C PHE A 150 5.20 0.26 -10.00
N TYR A 151 3.92 0.18 -9.70
CA TYR A 151 2.89 0.80 -10.52
C TYR A 151 1.84 1.51 -9.65
N ILE A 152 1.20 2.52 -10.24
CA ILE A 152 0.04 3.20 -9.65
C ILE A 152 -1.18 2.80 -10.47
N VAL A 153 -2.20 2.30 -9.79
CA VAL A 153 -3.44 1.85 -10.41
C VAL A 153 -4.27 3.05 -10.86
N GLU A 154 -4.63 3.08 -12.13
CA GLU A 154 -5.69 3.92 -12.65
C GLU A 154 -6.98 3.11 -12.74
N GLY A 155 -6.96 2.03 -13.54
CA GLY A 155 -8.06 1.10 -13.69
C GLY A 155 -9.26 1.68 -14.42
N LYS A 156 -10.33 0.89 -14.46
CA LYS A 156 -11.64 1.28 -15.02
C LYS A 156 -12.76 0.81 -14.10
N LYS A 157 -13.95 1.36 -14.29
CA LYS A 157 -15.17 0.90 -13.61
C LYS A 157 -15.65 -0.42 -14.17
N PHE A 158 -16.21 -1.25 -13.32
CA PHE A 158 -16.73 -2.57 -13.65
C PHE A 158 -18.25 -2.61 -13.47
N THR A 159 -18.92 -3.51 -14.21
CA THR A 159 -20.31 -3.88 -13.91
C THR A 159 -20.37 -5.00 -12.89
N ALA A 160 -21.52 -5.21 -12.27
CA ALA A 160 -21.72 -6.32 -11.34
C ALA A 160 -21.45 -7.68 -12.01
N GLU A 161 -21.93 -7.87 -13.25
CA GLU A 161 -21.71 -9.09 -14.04
C GLU A 161 -20.23 -9.28 -14.41
N GLY A 162 -19.51 -8.17 -14.67
CA GLY A 162 -18.07 -8.21 -14.94
C GLY A 162 -17.27 -8.69 -13.72
N LEU A 163 -17.67 -8.27 -12.52
CA LEU A 163 -17.08 -8.74 -11.27
C LEU A 163 -17.46 -10.19 -10.98
N ASP A 164 -18.70 -10.61 -11.22
CA ASP A 164 -19.13 -12.01 -11.06
C ASP A 164 -18.30 -12.96 -11.93
N LYS A 165 -18.08 -12.58 -13.20
CA LYS A 165 -17.24 -13.34 -14.11
C LYS A 165 -15.79 -13.44 -13.60
N MET A 166 -15.24 -12.34 -13.11
CA MET A 166 -13.87 -12.30 -12.58
C MET A 166 -13.72 -13.16 -11.31
N GLU A 167 -14.70 -13.12 -10.40
CA GLU A 167 -14.72 -14.02 -9.23
C GLU A 167 -14.64 -15.49 -9.62
N GLN A 168 -15.37 -15.88 -10.68
CA GLN A 168 -15.35 -17.26 -11.20
C GLN A 168 -13.98 -17.60 -11.85
N GLU A 169 -13.48 -16.72 -12.71
CA GLU A 169 -12.21 -16.95 -13.43
C GLU A 169 -10.98 -16.98 -12.52
N LYS A 170 -10.99 -16.15 -11.48
CA LYS A 170 -9.84 -16.01 -10.55
C LYS A 170 -9.99 -16.84 -9.27
N HIS A 171 -11.13 -17.49 -9.06
CA HIS A 171 -11.44 -18.24 -7.84
C HIS A 171 -11.26 -17.39 -6.56
N ILE A 172 -11.66 -16.13 -6.63
CA ILE A 172 -11.67 -15.18 -5.51
C ILE A 172 -13.09 -14.71 -5.22
N LYS A 173 -13.28 -14.03 -4.09
CA LYS A 173 -14.56 -13.42 -3.73
C LYS A 173 -14.31 -11.97 -3.30
N PHE A 174 -15.01 -11.04 -3.93
CA PHE A 174 -15.00 -9.64 -3.51
C PHE A 174 -16.01 -9.42 -2.39
N THR A 175 -15.65 -8.58 -1.43
CA THR A 175 -16.61 -8.12 -0.43
C THR A 175 -17.63 -7.16 -1.07
N PRO A 176 -18.81 -6.94 -0.45
CA PRO A 176 -19.76 -5.94 -0.95
C PRO A 176 -19.11 -4.56 -1.15
N GLU A 177 -18.28 -4.14 -0.22
CA GLU A 177 -17.57 -2.85 -0.25
C GLU A 177 -16.58 -2.78 -1.42
N GLN A 178 -15.82 -3.84 -1.67
CA GLN A 178 -14.90 -3.91 -2.82
C GLN A 178 -15.66 -3.83 -4.15
N ARG A 179 -16.79 -4.53 -4.25
CA ARG A 179 -17.65 -4.47 -5.46
C ARG A 179 -18.16 -3.05 -5.70
N GLU A 180 -18.62 -2.38 -4.63
CA GLU A 180 -19.08 -0.98 -4.72
C GLU A 180 -17.95 -0.06 -5.20
N VAL A 181 -16.76 -0.18 -4.64
CA VAL A 181 -15.59 0.60 -5.06
C VAL A 181 -15.25 0.34 -6.52
N TYR A 182 -15.15 -0.92 -6.97
CA TYR A 182 -14.84 -1.23 -8.35
C TYR A 182 -15.90 -0.76 -9.35
N MET A 183 -17.16 -0.71 -8.95
CA MET A 183 -18.24 -0.19 -9.79
C MET A 183 -18.26 1.34 -9.85
N ASN A 184 -17.93 2.03 -8.76
CA ASN A 184 -18.06 3.49 -8.66
C ASN A 184 -16.75 4.24 -8.92
N GLU A 185 -15.63 3.74 -8.40
CA GLU A 185 -14.30 4.38 -8.50
C GLU A 185 -13.43 3.72 -9.57
N GLY A 186 -13.53 2.40 -9.70
CA GLY A 186 -12.71 1.62 -10.61
C GLY A 186 -11.50 0.97 -9.94
N GLY A 187 -10.64 0.39 -10.76
CA GLY A 187 -9.44 -0.30 -10.33
C GLY A 187 -9.04 -1.44 -11.27
N THR A 188 -8.22 -2.36 -10.75
CA THR A 188 -7.70 -3.50 -11.51
C THR A 188 -7.89 -4.83 -10.75
N PRO A 189 -9.15 -5.24 -10.50
CA PRO A 189 -9.47 -6.41 -9.67
C PRO A 189 -8.86 -7.71 -10.17
N HIS A 190 -8.43 -7.79 -11.43
CA HIS A 190 -7.75 -8.96 -11.98
C HIS A 190 -6.33 -9.17 -11.40
N LEU A 191 -5.76 -8.17 -10.72
CA LEU A 191 -4.47 -8.26 -10.01
C LEU A 191 -4.63 -8.68 -8.54
N ASP A 192 -5.85 -8.67 -8.01
CA ASP A 192 -6.12 -9.01 -6.61
C ASP A 192 -5.70 -10.44 -6.28
N ASN A 193 -5.25 -10.62 -5.06
CA ASN A 193 -4.70 -11.89 -4.56
C ASN A 193 -3.50 -12.42 -5.39
N ALA A 194 -2.89 -11.59 -6.25
CA ALA A 194 -1.77 -11.99 -7.09
C ALA A 194 -0.56 -11.05 -7.02
N TYR A 195 -0.77 -9.80 -6.60
CA TYR A 195 0.27 -8.78 -6.48
C TYR A 195 0.18 -8.09 -5.13
N THR A 196 1.33 -7.65 -4.61
CA THR A 196 1.39 -6.87 -3.36
C THR A 196 0.97 -5.43 -3.63
N VAL A 197 -0.02 -4.96 -2.87
CA VAL A 197 -0.37 -3.55 -2.73
C VAL A 197 0.29 -3.03 -1.46
N PHE A 198 1.10 -1.97 -1.57
CA PHE A 198 1.92 -1.49 -0.46
C PHE A 198 1.77 0.00 -0.15
N GLY A 199 0.86 0.68 -0.85
CA GLY A 199 0.58 2.10 -0.61
C GLY A 199 -0.61 2.60 -1.43
N GLU A 200 -0.90 3.88 -1.28
CA GLU A 200 -1.93 4.58 -2.06
C GLU A 200 -1.53 6.03 -2.35
N VAL A 201 -2.05 6.58 -3.43
CA VAL A 201 -1.96 8.01 -3.74
C VAL A 201 -2.88 8.77 -2.79
N VAL A 202 -2.34 9.74 -2.07
CA VAL A 202 -3.09 10.62 -1.16
C VAL A 202 -3.23 12.04 -1.69
N ASP A 203 -2.41 12.41 -2.69
CA ASP A 203 -2.49 13.68 -3.40
C ASP A 203 -1.89 13.56 -4.80
N GLY A 204 -2.39 14.31 -5.79
CA GLY A 204 -1.88 14.30 -7.16
C GLY A 204 -2.46 13.18 -8.04
N MET A 205 -3.69 12.67 -7.78
CA MET A 205 -4.37 11.76 -8.73
C MET A 205 -4.63 12.39 -10.10
N ASP A 206 -4.83 13.69 -10.18
CA ASP A 206 -4.94 14.44 -11.44
C ASP A 206 -3.65 14.36 -12.27
N VAL A 207 -2.48 14.30 -11.62
CA VAL A 207 -1.19 14.07 -12.29
C VAL A 207 -1.14 12.64 -12.84
N VAL A 208 -1.61 11.63 -12.08
CA VAL A 208 -1.74 10.25 -12.57
C VAL A 208 -2.67 10.21 -13.79
N ASP A 209 -3.83 10.90 -13.73
CA ASP A 209 -4.78 11.02 -14.83
C ASP A 209 -4.14 11.64 -16.07
N SER A 210 -3.30 12.65 -15.90
CA SER A 210 -2.58 13.30 -17.01
C SER A 210 -1.52 12.39 -17.64
N ILE A 211 -0.90 11.52 -16.84
CA ILE A 211 0.12 10.58 -17.30
C ILE A 211 -0.52 9.41 -18.06
N GLN A 212 -1.61 8.85 -17.56
CA GLN A 212 -2.23 7.66 -18.16
C GLN A 212 -2.74 7.88 -19.60
N VAL A 213 -2.95 9.14 -19.99
CA VAL A 213 -3.46 9.50 -21.33
C VAL A 213 -2.37 9.97 -22.30
N VAL A 214 -1.08 9.94 -21.89
CA VAL A 214 -0.01 10.32 -22.83
C VAL A 214 0.05 9.33 -24.00
N PRO A 215 0.39 9.79 -25.21
CA PRO A 215 0.58 8.89 -26.34
C PRO A 215 1.71 7.89 -26.07
N THR A 216 1.45 6.62 -26.32
CA THR A 216 2.41 5.53 -26.13
C THR A 216 2.77 4.87 -27.46
N GLY A 217 3.94 4.29 -27.53
CA GLY A 217 4.46 3.52 -28.66
C GLY A 217 4.46 2.02 -28.38
N LYS A 218 5.48 1.33 -28.91
CA LYS A 218 5.67 -0.10 -28.66
C LYS A 218 5.89 -0.36 -27.18
N GLU A 219 5.36 -1.49 -26.68
CA GLU A 219 5.48 -1.93 -25.29
C GLU A 219 4.91 -0.92 -24.28
N ASP A 220 3.90 -0.15 -24.71
CA ASP A 220 3.20 0.85 -23.91
C ASP A 220 4.12 1.96 -23.35
N ARG A 221 5.31 2.15 -23.94
CA ARG A 221 6.23 3.23 -23.54
C ARG A 221 5.70 4.58 -24.01
N PRO A 222 5.65 5.63 -23.15
CA PRO A 222 5.35 6.99 -23.57
C PRO A 222 6.26 7.47 -24.70
N LEU A 223 5.68 8.11 -25.73
CA LEU A 223 6.46 8.70 -26.83
C LEU A 223 7.31 9.90 -26.37
N GLU A 224 6.79 10.66 -25.40
CA GLU A 224 7.51 11.68 -24.66
C GLU A 224 7.74 11.19 -23.24
N ASP A 225 9.00 11.17 -22.81
CA ASP A 225 9.37 10.59 -21.52
C ASP A 225 8.67 11.30 -20.36
N VAL A 226 8.02 10.51 -19.53
CA VAL A 226 7.52 10.92 -18.21
C VAL A 226 8.58 10.56 -17.19
N VAL A 227 9.23 11.58 -16.62
CA VAL A 227 10.43 11.43 -15.79
C VAL A 227 10.11 11.71 -14.34
N ILE A 228 10.54 10.85 -13.45
CA ILE A 228 10.64 11.11 -12.01
C ILE A 228 11.91 11.96 -11.80
N ARG A 229 11.75 13.24 -11.49
CA ARG A 229 12.87 14.15 -11.23
C ARG A 229 13.53 13.82 -9.90
N SER A 230 12.72 13.58 -8.88
CA SER A 230 13.18 13.15 -7.56
C SER A 230 12.04 12.53 -6.75
N MET A 231 12.42 11.73 -5.74
CA MET A 231 11.51 11.30 -4.70
C MET A 231 12.02 11.74 -3.34
N LYS A 232 11.11 12.15 -2.44
CA LYS A 232 11.45 12.59 -1.08
C LYS A 232 10.43 12.08 -0.08
N ILE A 233 10.91 11.65 1.08
CA ILE A 233 10.05 11.36 2.23
C ILE A 233 9.61 12.71 2.79
N VAL A 234 8.31 12.94 2.89
CA VAL A 234 7.69 14.19 3.37
C VAL A 234 7.04 14.03 4.73
N GLU A 235 6.82 12.79 5.15
CA GLU A 235 6.29 12.45 6.47
C GLU A 235 6.72 11.02 6.83
N GLU A 236 7.22 10.84 8.07
CA GLU A 236 7.64 9.56 8.69
C GLU A 236 7.02 9.40 10.05
#